data_a57aaf841986a314c14fe8f18e867149
#
_entry.id   a57aaf841986a314c14fe8f18e867149
#
_cell.length_a   1.000
_cell.length_b   1.000
_cell.length_c   1.000
_cell.angle_alpha   90.00
_cell.angle_beta   90.00
_cell.angle_gamma   90.00
#
_symmetry.space_group_name_H-M   'P 1'
#
loop_
_entity.id
_entity.type
_entity.pdbx_description
1 polymer ?
#
loop_
_entity_poly.entity_id
_entity_poly.type
_entity_poly.pdbx_seq_one_letter_code
_entity_poly.pdbx_strand_id
1 'polypeptide(L)'
;MQLAQEDEYIRNDDGRVQTTRTRYYYDNPGHYLPGRKVTTYPTGDIVTEHTLFPEDYVRDSYVQSLQTRNQVALPMERVVRRNGRVVSGELYRYDFYGRIVSAYMLETDNLSESLFRLSNKSAANDFGPSGTSVYTPDSDYVQRAAILYDEDDNIRQIVSPGKSPVCYLWGYNGQYLIAEIRNATYE
;
A
#
# COMPACT_ATOMS: atom_id res chain seq x y z
N MET A 1 19.96 3.91 -13.45
CA MET A 1 20.03 5.20 -12.73
C MET A 1 18.74 5.33 -11.92
N GLN A 2 18.83 5.54 -10.61
CA GLN A 2 17.66 5.74 -9.74
C GLN A 2 17.37 7.24 -9.66
N LEU A 3 16.07 7.63 -9.77
CA LEU A 3 15.66 9.01 -9.59
C LEU A 3 15.75 9.36 -8.10
N ALA A 4 16.61 10.31 -7.74
CA ALA A 4 16.81 10.72 -6.34
C ALA A 4 16.01 11.97 -5.97
N GLN A 5 15.80 12.89 -6.90
CA GLN A 5 15.11 14.15 -6.67
C GLN A 5 14.44 14.65 -7.95
N GLU A 6 13.31 15.31 -7.77
CA GLU A 6 12.55 16.04 -8.78
C GLU A 6 12.14 17.39 -8.20
N ASP A 7 12.40 18.48 -8.94
CA ASP A 7 11.97 19.83 -8.57
C ASP A 7 11.01 20.36 -9.65
N GLU A 8 9.80 20.73 -9.24
CA GLU A 8 8.79 21.36 -10.07
C GLU A 8 8.75 22.86 -9.76
N TYR A 9 8.77 23.69 -10.80
CA TYR A 9 8.74 25.14 -10.69
C TYR A 9 7.49 25.70 -11.34
N ILE A 10 6.67 26.42 -10.57
CA ILE A 10 5.48 27.11 -11.05
C ILE A 10 5.74 28.61 -10.93
N ARG A 11 5.64 29.37 -12.03
CA ARG A 11 5.71 30.81 -12.02
C ARG A 11 4.30 31.40 -11.95
N ASN A 12 4.03 32.21 -10.95
CA ASN A 12 2.78 32.93 -10.80
C ASN A 12 2.74 34.19 -11.69
N ASP A 13 1.57 34.76 -11.88
CA ASP A 13 1.36 35.98 -12.68
C ASP A 13 2.11 37.19 -12.11
N ASP A 14 2.39 37.22 -10.80
CA ASP A 14 3.20 38.22 -10.12
C ASP A 14 4.72 38.05 -10.29
N GLY A 15 5.12 37.04 -11.07
CA GLY A 15 6.52 36.70 -11.35
C GLY A 15 7.23 35.87 -10.28
N ARG A 16 6.58 35.56 -9.18
CA ARG A 16 7.13 34.70 -8.13
C ARG A 16 7.20 33.23 -8.60
N VAL A 17 8.27 32.56 -8.23
CA VAL A 17 8.46 31.14 -8.51
C VAL A 17 8.15 30.35 -7.22
N GLN A 18 7.22 29.41 -7.35
CA GLN A 18 6.97 28.40 -6.33
C GLN A 18 7.69 27.11 -6.71
N THR A 19 8.34 26.47 -5.74
CA THR A 19 9.08 25.23 -5.97
C THR A 19 8.50 24.12 -5.11
N THR A 20 8.04 23.05 -5.75
CA THR A 20 7.72 21.77 -5.09
C THR A 20 8.89 20.82 -5.30
N ARG A 21 9.44 20.31 -4.21
CA ARG A 21 10.57 19.39 -4.26
C ARG A 21 10.18 18.01 -3.80
N THR A 22 10.43 17.00 -4.62
CA THR A 22 10.22 15.59 -4.30
C THR A 22 11.55 14.86 -4.26
N ARG A 23 11.79 14.11 -3.19
CA ARG A 23 12.95 13.25 -3.01
C ARG A 23 12.54 11.81 -2.83
N TYR A 24 13.27 10.91 -3.49
CA TYR A 24 13.08 9.47 -3.43
C TYR A 24 14.24 8.84 -2.68
N TYR A 25 13.92 7.92 -1.77
CA TYR A 25 14.89 7.22 -0.94
C TYR A 25 14.79 5.72 -1.18
N TYR A 26 15.93 5.13 -1.49
CA TYR A 26 16.12 3.69 -1.76
C TYR A 26 16.86 3.11 -0.56
N ASP A 27 16.17 3.11 0.58
CA ASP A 27 16.78 2.84 1.89
C ASP A 27 17.10 1.34 2.10
N ASN A 28 16.45 0.44 1.35
CA ASN A 28 16.67 -1.00 1.46
C ASN A 28 17.49 -1.54 0.27
N PRO A 29 18.72 -2.06 0.49
CA PRO A 29 19.54 -2.65 -0.56
C PRO A 29 19.03 -4.02 -1.07
N GLY A 30 18.07 -4.65 -0.40
CA GLY A 30 17.44 -5.90 -0.82
C GLY A 30 16.54 -5.75 -2.04
N HIS A 31 16.10 -4.51 -2.35
CA HIS A 31 15.36 -4.17 -3.55
C HIS A 31 15.77 -2.78 -4.06
N TYR A 32 15.48 -2.50 -5.35
CA TYR A 32 15.81 -1.21 -5.99
C TYR A 32 14.57 -0.30 -6.13
N LEU A 33 13.59 -0.45 -5.24
CA LEU A 33 12.35 0.31 -5.23
C LEU A 33 12.45 1.45 -4.21
N PRO A 34 11.86 2.64 -4.49
CA PRO A 34 11.82 3.73 -3.52
C PRO A 34 10.86 3.37 -2.38
N GLY A 35 11.40 3.06 -1.21
CA GLY A 35 10.61 2.78 0.00
C GLY A 35 10.04 4.04 0.65
N ARG A 36 10.60 5.22 0.31
CA ARG A 36 10.15 6.49 0.88
C ARG A 36 10.24 7.62 -0.15
N LYS A 37 9.16 8.41 -0.24
CA LYS A 37 9.07 9.62 -1.05
C LYS A 37 8.72 10.79 -0.15
N VAL A 38 9.50 11.88 -0.23
CA VAL A 38 9.28 13.10 0.57
C VAL A 38 9.04 14.26 -0.36
N THR A 39 7.87 14.88 -0.26
CA THR A 39 7.51 16.08 -1.02
C THR A 39 7.42 17.27 -0.09
N THR A 40 8.19 18.31 -0.40
CA THR A 40 8.15 19.60 0.29
C THR A 40 7.46 20.61 -0.61
N TYR A 41 6.38 21.17 -0.13
CA TYR A 41 5.56 22.16 -0.84
C TYR A 41 6.05 23.60 -0.57
N PRO A 42 5.72 24.56 -1.44
CA PRO A 42 6.06 25.97 -1.24
C PRO A 42 5.48 26.56 0.05
N THR A 43 4.41 26.00 0.57
CA THR A 43 3.77 26.38 1.86
C THR A 43 4.60 25.98 3.08
N GLY A 44 5.64 25.17 2.89
CA GLY A 44 6.40 24.54 3.98
C GLY A 44 5.82 23.20 4.44
N ASP A 45 4.70 22.76 3.89
CA ASP A 45 4.15 21.44 4.18
C ASP A 45 5.08 20.32 3.69
N ILE A 46 5.24 19.29 4.50
CA ILE A 46 6.01 18.11 4.18
C ILE A 46 5.07 16.90 4.14
N VAL A 47 5.01 16.26 2.99
CA VAL A 47 4.30 14.98 2.81
C VAL A 47 5.33 13.88 2.61
N THR A 48 5.25 12.86 3.46
CA THR A 48 6.10 11.67 3.37
C THR A 48 5.23 10.46 3.08
N GLU A 49 5.54 9.75 2.01
CA GLU A 49 4.93 8.50 1.62
C GLU A 49 5.92 7.37 1.86
N HIS A 50 5.52 6.38 2.66
CA HIS A 50 6.25 5.14 2.87
C HIS A 50 5.56 4.03 2.10
N THR A 51 6.33 3.24 1.36
CA THR A 51 5.86 2.02 0.72
C THR A 51 6.75 0.87 1.16
N LEU A 52 6.15 -0.14 1.78
CA LEU A 52 6.84 -1.34 2.23
C LEU A 52 6.63 -2.48 1.24
N PHE A 53 7.69 -3.21 0.98
CA PHE A 53 7.75 -4.36 0.08
C PHE A 53 8.12 -5.63 0.86
N PRO A 54 8.00 -6.84 0.32
CA PRO A 54 8.35 -8.06 1.03
C PRO A 54 9.76 -8.08 1.65
N GLU A 55 10.76 -7.46 1.00
CA GLU A 55 12.13 -7.39 1.53
C GLU A 55 12.31 -6.40 2.70
N ASP A 56 11.27 -5.62 3.04
CA ASP A 56 11.29 -4.69 4.18
C ASP A 56 10.87 -5.33 5.50
N TYR A 57 10.55 -6.62 5.52
CA TYR A 57 10.08 -7.34 6.70
C TYR A 57 11.12 -8.33 7.24
N VAL A 58 11.05 -8.61 8.53
CA VAL A 58 11.68 -9.80 9.09
C VAL A 58 10.96 -11.02 8.53
N ARG A 59 11.71 -12.00 8.04
CA ARG A 59 11.14 -13.16 7.33
C ARG A 59 10.26 -14.01 8.23
N ASP A 60 9.05 -14.23 7.80
CA ASP A 60 8.13 -15.25 8.29
C ASP A 60 7.66 -16.13 7.11
N SER A 61 6.82 -17.12 7.38
CA SER A 61 6.34 -18.04 6.34
C SER A 61 5.58 -17.36 5.22
N TYR A 62 4.81 -16.31 5.53
CA TYR A 62 4.04 -15.56 4.54
C TYR A 62 4.97 -14.70 3.66
N VAL A 63 5.78 -13.85 4.28
CA VAL A 63 6.72 -12.97 3.55
C VAL A 63 7.72 -13.79 2.74
N GLN A 64 8.27 -14.86 3.33
CA GLN A 64 9.19 -15.77 2.65
C GLN A 64 8.55 -16.42 1.43
N SER A 65 7.25 -16.71 1.47
CA SER A 65 6.53 -17.26 0.33
C SER A 65 6.47 -16.30 -0.86
N LEU A 66 6.40 -14.99 -0.63
CA LEU A 66 6.45 -13.98 -1.68
C LEU A 66 7.87 -13.82 -2.25
N GLN A 67 8.87 -13.73 -1.36
CA GLN A 67 10.28 -13.55 -1.72
C GLN A 67 10.80 -14.72 -2.56
N THR A 68 10.52 -15.96 -2.19
CA THR A 68 10.98 -17.16 -2.93
C THR A 68 10.41 -17.24 -4.34
N ARG A 69 9.31 -16.54 -4.62
CA ARG A 69 8.70 -16.44 -5.96
C ARG A 69 9.12 -15.18 -6.70
N ASN A 70 10.10 -14.45 -6.18
CA ASN A 70 10.55 -13.19 -6.75
C ASN A 70 9.44 -12.12 -6.84
N GLN A 71 8.43 -12.20 -5.95
CA GLN A 71 7.34 -11.23 -5.82
C GLN A 71 7.75 -10.06 -4.91
N VAL A 72 8.94 -9.51 -5.17
CA VAL A 72 9.60 -8.52 -4.31
C VAL A 72 9.06 -7.10 -4.49
N ALA A 73 8.35 -6.83 -5.57
CA ALA A 73 7.84 -5.50 -5.92
C ALA A 73 6.36 -5.28 -5.54
N LEU A 74 5.75 -6.21 -4.80
CA LEU A 74 4.38 -6.06 -4.33
C LEU A 74 4.32 -5.07 -3.16
N PRO A 75 3.56 -3.96 -3.24
CA PRO A 75 3.40 -3.04 -2.13
C PRO A 75 2.57 -3.69 -1.01
N MET A 76 3.23 -4.02 0.10
CA MET A 76 2.59 -4.63 1.27
C MET A 76 1.80 -3.61 2.10
N GLU A 77 2.38 -2.44 2.27
CA GLU A 77 1.80 -1.32 3.01
C GLU A 77 2.24 0.00 2.37
N ARG A 78 1.32 0.95 2.30
CA ARG A 78 1.59 2.33 1.91
C ARG A 78 1.00 3.27 2.95
N VAL A 79 1.83 4.15 3.52
CA VAL A 79 1.41 5.12 4.54
C VAL A 79 1.80 6.52 4.11
N VAL A 80 0.85 7.44 4.17
CA VAL A 80 1.08 8.86 3.91
C VAL A 80 1.03 9.64 5.20
N ARG A 81 2.07 10.42 5.45
CA ARG A 81 2.18 11.34 6.57
C ARG A 81 2.26 12.78 6.07
N ARG A 82 1.62 13.69 6.76
CA ARG A 82 1.72 15.12 6.52
C ARG A 82 2.09 15.83 7.81
N ASN A 83 3.20 16.55 7.81
CA ASN A 83 3.70 17.32 8.96
C ASN A 83 3.73 16.52 10.27
N GLY A 84 4.23 15.26 10.21
CA GLY A 84 4.33 14.40 11.39
C GLY A 84 3.03 13.73 11.82
N ARG A 85 1.99 13.71 10.99
CA ARG A 85 0.73 13.01 11.24
C ARG A 85 0.41 12.02 10.13
N VAL A 86 -0.09 10.85 10.48
CA VAL A 86 -0.56 9.84 9.52
C VAL A 86 -1.94 10.27 9.03
N VAL A 87 -2.05 10.47 7.72
CA VAL A 87 -3.28 10.94 7.06
C VAL A 87 -3.97 9.88 6.22
N SER A 88 -3.24 8.85 5.80
CA SER A 88 -3.81 7.66 5.18
C SER A 88 -2.87 6.47 5.30
N GLY A 89 -3.43 5.27 5.24
CA GLY A 89 -2.70 4.02 5.15
C GLY A 89 -3.51 2.98 4.40
N GLU A 90 -2.83 2.24 3.56
CA GLU A 90 -3.33 1.12 2.79
C GLU A 90 -2.44 -0.08 3.07
N LEU A 91 -3.03 -1.25 3.20
CA LEU A 91 -2.30 -2.48 3.47
C LEU A 91 -2.94 -3.62 2.70
N TYR A 92 -2.11 -4.46 2.08
CA TYR A 92 -2.54 -5.53 1.20
C TYR A 92 -1.98 -6.88 1.63
N ARG A 93 -2.78 -7.92 1.43
CA ARG A 93 -2.33 -9.31 1.47
C ARG A 93 -2.50 -9.94 0.09
N TYR A 94 -1.54 -10.77 -0.24
CA TYR A 94 -1.46 -11.43 -1.54
C TYR A 94 -1.56 -12.94 -1.37
N ASP A 95 -2.08 -13.61 -2.38
CA ASP A 95 -2.03 -15.07 -2.46
C ASP A 95 -0.69 -15.56 -3.03
N PHE A 96 -0.66 -16.86 -3.28
CA PHE A 96 0.48 -17.54 -3.89
C PHE A 96 0.88 -16.97 -5.26
N TYR A 97 -0.07 -16.44 -6.02
CA TYR A 97 0.14 -15.91 -7.37
C TYR A 97 0.48 -14.41 -7.40
N GLY A 98 0.48 -13.75 -6.26
CA GLY A 98 0.70 -12.30 -6.15
C GLY A 98 -0.57 -11.47 -6.40
N ARG A 99 -1.76 -12.10 -6.32
CA ARG A 99 -3.04 -11.41 -6.44
C ARG A 99 -3.49 -10.91 -5.07
N ILE A 100 -4.11 -9.73 -5.03
CA ILE A 100 -4.61 -9.15 -3.76
C ILE A 100 -5.82 -9.98 -3.28
N VAL A 101 -5.69 -10.64 -2.13
CA VAL A 101 -6.78 -11.37 -1.48
C VAL A 101 -7.44 -10.59 -0.36
N SER A 102 -6.77 -9.59 0.20
CA SER A 102 -7.36 -8.68 1.19
C SER A 102 -6.77 -7.30 1.08
N ALA A 103 -7.62 -6.29 1.22
CA ALA A 103 -7.24 -4.89 1.29
C ALA A 103 -7.76 -4.27 2.60
N TYR A 104 -6.91 -3.49 3.25
CA TYR A 104 -7.18 -2.80 4.51
C TYR A 104 -6.87 -1.32 4.33
N MET A 105 -7.58 -0.48 5.07
CA MET A 105 -7.33 0.96 5.11
C MET A 105 -7.37 1.44 6.55
N LEU A 106 -6.59 2.47 6.86
CA LEU A 106 -6.74 3.19 8.13
C LEU A 106 -8.04 3.99 8.13
N GLU A 107 -8.81 3.87 9.19
CA GLU A 107 -9.99 4.70 9.45
C GLU A 107 -9.60 5.94 10.28
N THR A 108 -8.69 6.73 9.74
CA THR A 108 -8.23 7.95 10.43
C THR A 108 -7.88 9.04 9.42
N ASP A 109 -8.23 10.27 9.77
CA ASP A 109 -7.87 11.43 8.96
C ASP A 109 -6.61 12.15 9.48
N ASN A 110 -6.16 11.83 10.71
CA ASN A 110 -5.11 12.61 11.34
C ASN A 110 -4.52 11.93 12.60
N LEU A 111 -4.03 10.72 12.48
CA LEU A 111 -3.44 9.97 13.59
C LEU A 111 -2.05 10.51 13.95
N SER A 112 -1.76 10.65 15.25
CA SER A 112 -0.41 10.99 15.69
C SER A 112 0.57 9.86 15.35
N GLU A 113 1.77 10.19 14.83
CA GLU A 113 2.83 9.22 14.60
C GLU A 113 3.17 8.39 15.84
N SER A 114 3.05 8.98 17.04
CA SER A 114 3.33 8.30 18.31
C SER A 114 2.39 7.14 18.62
N LEU A 115 1.25 7.08 17.94
CA LEU A 115 0.23 6.04 18.13
C LEU A 115 0.23 5.02 16.99
N PHE A 116 0.86 5.34 15.84
CA PHE A 116 0.85 4.48 14.67
C PHE A 116 2.12 3.64 14.55
N ARG A 117 1.96 2.39 14.12
CA ARG A 117 3.02 1.43 13.89
C ARG A 117 2.96 0.87 12.47
N LEU A 118 4.03 1.04 11.69
CA LEU A 118 4.19 0.33 10.41
C LEU A 118 4.14 -1.18 10.60
N SER A 119 3.58 -1.90 9.64
CA SER A 119 3.37 -3.36 9.75
C SER A 119 4.66 -4.19 9.77
N ASN A 120 5.82 -3.60 9.44
CA ASN A 120 7.14 -4.20 9.57
C ASN A 120 7.89 -3.79 10.85
N LYS A 121 7.24 -3.13 11.80
CA LYS A 121 7.83 -2.60 13.04
C LYS A 121 7.27 -3.26 14.27
N SER A 122 8.08 -3.35 15.32
CA SER A 122 7.67 -3.83 16.64
C SER A 122 7.17 -2.71 17.55
N ALA A 123 7.46 -1.46 17.24
CA ALA A 123 7.09 -0.29 18.04
C ALA A 123 6.41 0.79 17.18
N ALA A 124 5.52 1.57 17.80
CA ALA A 124 4.95 2.77 17.20
C ALA A 124 6.05 3.85 17.01
N ASN A 125 5.78 4.81 16.13
CA ASN A 125 6.66 5.94 15.80
C ASN A 125 8.05 5.54 15.25
N ASP A 126 8.21 4.32 14.76
CA ASP A 126 9.40 3.88 14.07
C ASP A 126 9.14 3.85 12.55
N PHE A 127 9.64 4.85 11.85
CA PHE A 127 9.59 5.00 10.40
C PHE A 127 10.95 4.82 9.72
N GLY A 128 11.89 4.19 10.42
CA GLY A 128 13.20 3.85 9.87
C GLY A 128 13.12 2.80 8.75
N PRO A 129 14.17 2.67 7.93
CA PRO A 129 14.14 1.79 6.74
C PRO A 129 14.17 0.29 7.08
N SER A 130 14.78 -0.10 8.20
CA SER A 130 14.96 -1.53 8.53
C SER A 130 13.73 -2.10 9.22
N GLY A 131 13.22 -3.22 8.73
CA GLY A 131 12.16 -3.98 9.41
C GLY A 131 12.64 -4.56 10.75
N THR A 132 11.79 -4.47 11.77
CA THR A 132 12.06 -5.02 13.12
C THR A 132 11.03 -6.07 13.51
N SER A 133 10.03 -6.31 12.67
CA SER A 133 8.96 -7.27 12.89
C SER A 133 8.63 -8.05 11.62
N VAL A 134 8.04 -9.22 11.81
CA VAL A 134 7.28 -9.93 10.79
C VAL A 134 6.05 -9.13 10.41
N TYR A 135 5.38 -9.51 9.32
CA TYR A 135 4.16 -8.84 8.87
C TYR A 135 3.08 -8.81 9.97
N THR A 136 2.95 -7.67 10.63
CA THR A 136 2.04 -7.46 11.76
C THR A 136 1.32 -6.12 11.59
N PRO A 137 0.12 -6.10 10.98
CA PRO A 137 -0.65 -4.87 10.80
C PRO A 137 -0.93 -4.13 12.11
N ASP A 138 -0.99 -2.81 12.04
CA ASP A 138 -1.51 -2.00 13.14
C ASP A 138 -3.00 -2.29 13.37
N SER A 139 -3.47 -2.14 14.62
CA SER A 139 -4.87 -2.39 14.99
C SER A 139 -5.87 -1.42 14.37
N ASP A 140 -5.40 -0.26 13.94
CA ASP A 140 -6.23 0.77 13.31
C ASP A 140 -6.55 0.48 11.83
N TYR A 141 -5.95 -0.58 11.27
CA TYR A 141 -6.32 -1.05 9.94
C TYR A 141 -7.63 -1.83 9.95
N VAL A 142 -8.59 -1.37 9.16
CA VAL A 142 -9.88 -2.03 8.96
C VAL A 142 -9.94 -2.67 7.58
N GLN A 143 -10.32 -3.94 7.52
CA GLN A 143 -10.49 -4.65 6.26
C GLN A 143 -11.60 -4.00 5.44
N ARG A 144 -11.31 -3.67 4.18
CA ARG A 144 -12.25 -3.06 3.23
C ARG A 144 -12.74 -4.05 2.18
N ALA A 145 -11.90 -5.02 1.85
CA ALA A 145 -12.25 -6.05 0.89
C ALA A 145 -11.56 -7.38 1.21
N ALA A 146 -12.27 -8.47 0.98
CA ALA A 146 -11.72 -9.79 0.73
C ALA A 146 -12.08 -10.19 -0.69
N ILE A 147 -11.12 -10.67 -1.47
CA ILE A 147 -11.25 -10.96 -2.89
C ILE A 147 -11.00 -12.44 -3.11
N LEU A 148 -11.94 -13.11 -3.78
CA LEU A 148 -11.82 -14.49 -4.22
C LEU A 148 -11.67 -14.54 -5.74
N TYR A 149 -10.85 -15.46 -6.21
CA TYR A 149 -10.58 -15.68 -7.64
C TYR A 149 -11.10 -17.06 -8.06
N ASP A 150 -11.41 -17.19 -9.33
CA ASP A 150 -11.68 -18.48 -9.98
C ASP A 150 -10.39 -19.15 -10.48
N GLU A 151 -10.56 -20.30 -11.18
CA GLU A 151 -9.46 -21.08 -11.73
C GLU A 151 -8.74 -20.38 -12.90
N ASP A 152 -9.41 -19.43 -13.55
CA ASP A 152 -8.90 -18.64 -14.67
C ASP A 152 -8.28 -17.30 -14.21
N ASP A 153 -8.02 -17.13 -12.91
CA ASP A 153 -7.46 -15.91 -12.27
C ASP A 153 -8.39 -14.68 -12.31
N ASN A 154 -9.66 -14.86 -12.63
CA ASN A 154 -10.62 -13.77 -12.61
C ASN A 154 -11.19 -13.55 -11.22
N ILE A 155 -11.54 -12.29 -10.88
CA ILE A 155 -12.25 -11.99 -9.65
C ILE A 155 -13.62 -12.66 -9.71
N ARG A 156 -13.85 -13.58 -8.79
CA ARG A 156 -15.10 -14.32 -8.64
C ARG A 156 -16.05 -13.67 -7.65
N GLN A 157 -15.49 -13.12 -6.56
CA GLN A 157 -16.29 -12.48 -5.51
C GLN A 157 -15.47 -11.42 -4.76
N ILE A 158 -16.15 -10.32 -4.41
CA ILE A 158 -15.62 -9.32 -3.46
C ILE A 158 -16.56 -9.23 -2.28
N VAL A 159 -16.01 -9.39 -1.07
CA VAL A 159 -16.71 -9.23 0.20
C VAL A 159 -16.14 -8.00 0.91
N SER A 160 -17.00 -7.04 1.23
CA SER A 160 -16.64 -5.87 2.04
C SER A 160 -17.42 -5.91 3.36
N PRO A 161 -16.77 -5.66 4.52
CA PRO A 161 -17.44 -5.64 5.81
C PRO A 161 -18.67 -4.72 5.81
N GLY A 162 -19.79 -5.21 6.33
CA GLY A 162 -21.03 -4.45 6.41
C GLY A 162 -21.73 -4.19 5.07
N LYS A 163 -21.26 -4.77 3.97
CA LYS A 163 -21.89 -4.68 2.65
C LYS A 163 -22.26 -6.06 2.12
N SER A 164 -23.26 -6.10 1.25
CA SER A 164 -23.60 -7.33 0.51
C SER A 164 -22.45 -7.74 -0.40
N PRO A 165 -22.14 -9.05 -0.48
CA PRO A 165 -21.15 -9.56 -1.43
C PRO A 165 -21.49 -9.22 -2.87
N VAL A 166 -20.47 -9.06 -3.70
CA VAL A 166 -20.59 -8.89 -5.14
C VAL A 166 -19.91 -10.05 -5.81
N CYS A 167 -20.66 -10.79 -6.64
CA CYS A 167 -20.14 -11.90 -7.42
C CYS A 167 -20.04 -11.52 -8.90
N TYR A 168 -19.05 -12.09 -9.56
CA TYR A 168 -18.77 -11.85 -10.97
C TYR A 168 -18.86 -13.18 -11.73
N LEU A 169 -19.63 -13.19 -12.82
CA LEU A 169 -19.73 -14.33 -13.73
C LEU A 169 -18.94 -14.02 -15.00
N TRP A 170 -18.05 -14.92 -15.32
CA TRP A 170 -17.20 -14.87 -16.51
C TRP A 170 -17.66 -15.92 -17.54
N GLY A 171 -17.56 -15.57 -18.81
CA GLY A 171 -17.89 -16.47 -19.91
C GLY A 171 -16.83 -16.43 -20.99
N TYR A 172 -17.11 -17.18 -22.06
CA TYR A 172 -16.14 -17.34 -23.16
C TYR A 172 -14.76 -17.80 -22.66
N ASN A 173 -14.76 -18.85 -21.84
CA ASN A 173 -13.55 -19.39 -21.20
C ASN A 173 -12.83 -18.35 -20.33
N GLY A 174 -13.58 -17.64 -19.48
CA GLY A 174 -13.02 -16.65 -18.54
C GLY A 174 -12.61 -15.31 -19.16
N GLN A 175 -12.86 -15.07 -20.46
CA GLN A 175 -12.32 -13.89 -21.14
C GLN A 175 -13.19 -12.64 -20.99
N TYR A 176 -14.50 -12.79 -20.77
CA TYR A 176 -15.43 -11.67 -20.70
C TYR A 176 -16.29 -11.73 -19.44
N LEU A 177 -16.41 -10.59 -18.75
CA LEU A 177 -17.39 -10.43 -17.67
C LEU A 177 -18.78 -10.45 -18.27
N ILE A 178 -19.61 -11.43 -17.85
CA ILE A 178 -21.01 -11.59 -18.31
C ILE A 178 -21.97 -10.87 -17.38
N ALA A 179 -21.75 -11.00 -16.05
CA ALA A 179 -22.65 -10.43 -15.07
C ALA A 179 -21.92 -10.03 -13.77
N GLU A 180 -22.41 -8.94 -13.15
CA GLU A 180 -22.15 -8.57 -11.78
C GLU A 180 -23.45 -8.81 -10.98
N ILE A 181 -23.37 -9.62 -9.94
CA ILE A 181 -24.50 -10.00 -9.10
C ILE A 181 -24.22 -9.51 -7.69
N ARG A 182 -25.11 -8.66 -7.16
CA ARG A 182 -25.03 -8.14 -5.80
C ARG A 182 -25.92 -8.94 -4.88
N ASN A 183 -25.55 -9.01 -3.60
CA ASN A 183 -26.29 -9.71 -2.55
C ASN A 183 -26.41 -11.23 -2.80
N ALA A 184 -25.38 -11.81 -3.39
CA ALA A 184 -25.27 -13.25 -3.60
C ALA A 184 -23.87 -13.71 -3.21
N THR A 185 -23.77 -14.93 -2.70
CA THR A 185 -22.50 -15.63 -2.49
C THR A 185 -22.28 -16.60 -3.63
N TYR A 186 -21.04 -16.82 -3.98
CA TYR A 186 -20.64 -17.87 -4.91
C TYR A 186 -20.56 -19.18 -4.12
N GLU A 187 -21.32 -20.16 -4.51
CA GLU A 187 -21.25 -21.55 -3.96
C GLU A 187 -20.20 -22.38 -4.72
#